data_84c46100e4fe25092f8afed871689ba0
#
_entry.id   84c46100e4fe25092f8afed871689ba0
#
_cell.length_a   1.000
_cell.length_b   1.000
_cell.length_c   1.000
_cell.angle_alpha   90.00
_cell.angle_beta   90.00
_cell.angle_gamma   90.00
#
_symmetry.space_group_name_H-M   'P 1'
#
loop_
_entity.id
_entity.type
_entity.pdbx_description
1 polymer ?
#
loop_
_entity_poly.entity_id
_entity_poly.type
_entity_poly.pdbx_seq_one_letter_code
_entity_poly.pdbx_strand_id
1 'polypeptide(L)'
;LKVTATKGKSFFISEQQQQKLLKMEGVTAQSKIIEERVLFLFDGKEEVATLKGVDRLYDQVNNVKKTLFNGQWLRPDTYQTVIGYGISEKLSLGLFDFSNQLEIYVPKPGKGAIENPDDAFNKTSVIPVGIYAISEDLDSKYVFSDLGLAQELLEYQPNQVSGIELKLKPNTDEEQIKTTLESIFNHKVTVKNRAQLNDSLYKMLNTENTAVYLI
;
A
#
# COMPACT_ATOMS: atom_id res chain seq x y z
N LEU A 1 -9.72 -6.17 9.15
CA LEU A 1 -10.56 -5.73 8.04
C LEU A 1 -9.82 -4.73 7.16
N LYS A 2 -10.16 -4.69 5.87
CA LYS A 2 -9.67 -3.69 4.92
C LYS A 2 -10.85 -3.03 4.22
N VAL A 3 -10.88 -1.71 4.25
CA VAL A 3 -11.87 -0.85 3.57
C VAL A 3 -11.23 -0.29 2.32
N THR A 4 -11.88 -0.39 1.18
CA THR A 4 -11.43 0.17 -0.11
C THR A 4 -12.59 0.84 -0.83
N ALA A 5 -12.32 1.69 -1.81
CA ALA A 5 -13.38 2.26 -2.65
C ALA A 5 -14.13 1.18 -3.42
N THR A 6 -15.45 1.29 -3.52
CA THR A 6 -16.26 0.40 -4.39
C THR A 6 -15.99 0.67 -5.87
N LYS A 7 -15.72 1.93 -6.22
CA LYS A 7 -15.39 2.37 -7.58
C LYS A 7 -14.14 3.25 -7.55
N GLY A 8 -13.24 3.02 -8.51
CA GLY A 8 -11.97 3.74 -8.59
C GLY A 8 -10.91 3.19 -7.63
N LYS A 9 -9.81 3.93 -7.49
CA LYS A 9 -8.62 3.51 -6.72
C LYS A 9 -8.51 4.19 -5.35
N SER A 10 -9.30 5.23 -5.10
CA SER A 10 -9.19 6.05 -3.88
C SER A 10 -10.54 6.64 -3.47
N PHE A 11 -10.61 7.11 -2.23
CA PHE A 11 -11.75 7.82 -1.68
C PHE A 11 -11.30 8.86 -0.65
N PHE A 12 -12.18 9.79 -0.33
CA PHE A 12 -11.92 10.84 0.64
C PHE A 12 -12.51 10.47 2.01
N ILE A 13 -11.80 10.84 3.07
CA ILE A 13 -12.25 10.69 4.46
C ILE A 13 -12.51 12.09 5.03
N SER A 14 -13.77 12.43 5.28
CA SER A 14 -14.09 13.69 5.94
C SER A 14 -13.74 13.67 7.42
N GLU A 15 -13.63 14.83 8.05
CA GLU A 15 -13.38 14.94 9.50
C GLU A 15 -14.45 14.22 10.32
N GLN A 16 -15.73 14.33 9.92
CA GLN A 16 -16.83 13.63 10.58
C GLN A 16 -16.69 12.11 10.48
N GLN A 17 -16.30 11.59 9.33
CA GLN A 17 -16.05 10.16 9.15
C GLN A 17 -14.84 9.71 9.98
N GLN A 18 -13.76 10.49 10.01
CA GLN A 18 -12.60 10.21 10.85
C GLN A 18 -12.98 10.13 12.34
N GLN A 19 -13.81 11.04 12.83
CA GLN A 19 -14.28 11.01 14.21
C GLN A 19 -15.15 9.80 14.52
N LYS A 20 -16.01 9.38 13.58
CA LYS A 20 -16.80 8.15 13.73
C LYS A 20 -15.93 6.90 13.79
N LEU A 21 -14.91 6.83 12.91
CA LEU A 21 -13.95 5.73 12.90
C LEU A 21 -13.18 5.61 14.22
N LEU A 22 -12.72 6.72 14.79
CA LEU A 22 -11.98 6.76 16.05
C LEU A 22 -12.81 6.30 17.26
N LYS A 23 -14.14 6.48 17.20
CA LYS A 23 -15.07 6.10 18.27
C LYS A 23 -15.72 4.74 18.08
N MET A 24 -15.31 3.99 17.03
CA MET A 24 -15.94 2.72 16.69
C MET A 24 -15.61 1.65 17.74
N GLU A 25 -16.65 1.15 18.42
CA GLU A 25 -16.50 0.02 19.32
C GLU A 25 -16.06 -1.24 18.58
N GLY A 26 -15.28 -2.09 19.25
CA GLY A 26 -14.75 -3.32 18.63
C GLY A 26 -13.49 -3.12 17.79
N VAL A 27 -13.07 -1.89 17.49
CA VAL A 27 -11.83 -1.59 16.78
C VAL A 27 -10.73 -1.22 17.79
N THR A 28 -9.57 -1.90 17.73
CA THR A 28 -8.41 -1.60 18.58
C THR A 28 -7.41 -0.67 17.93
N ALA A 29 -7.26 -0.74 16.62
CA ALA A 29 -6.35 0.10 15.85
C ALA A 29 -6.86 0.25 14.41
N GLN A 30 -6.51 1.35 13.79
CA GLN A 30 -6.80 1.62 12.38
C GLN A 30 -5.64 2.37 11.75
N SER A 31 -5.43 2.16 10.46
CA SER A 31 -4.38 2.80 9.68
C SER A 31 -4.91 3.16 8.30
N LYS A 32 -4.59 4.36 7.85
CA LYS A 32 -4.80 4.80 6.47
C LYS A 32 -3.71 4.22 5.58
N ILE A 33 -4.08 3.78 4.40
CA ILE A 33 -3.14 3.23 3.43
C ILE A 33 -3.38 3.79 2.03
N ILE A 34 -2.31 3.82 1.26
CA ILE A 34 -2.34 4.04 -0.19
C ILE A 34 -1.61 2.86 -0.84
N GLU A 35 -2.22 2.25 -1.84
CA GLU A 35 -1.61 1.19 -2.63
C GLU A 35 -1.70 1.54 -4.11
N GLU A 36 -0.56 1.54 -4.80
CA GLU A 36 -0.48 1.73 -6.25
C GLU A 36 0.64 0.87 -6.83
N ARG A 37 0.40 0.28 -8.00
CA ARG A 37 1.46 -0.41 -8.76
C ARG A 37 2.36 0.63 -9.41
N VAL A 38 3.65 0.54 -9.14
CA VAL A 38 4.66 1.49 -9.60
C VAL A 38 5.89 0.75 -10.10
N LEU A 39 6.74 1.44 -10.84
CA LEU A 39 8.03 0.93 -11.26
C LEU A 39 9.11 1.38 -10.27
N PHE A 40 9.89 0.43 -9.79
CA PHE A 40 11.11 0.67 -9.02
C PHE A 40 12.32 0.46 -9.91
N LEU A 41 13.27 1.39 -9.85
CA LEU A 41 14.53 1.33 -10.58
C LEU A 41 15.70 1.42 -9.61
N PHE A 42 16.62 0.48 -9.67
CA PHE A 42 17.83 0.45 -8.86
C PHE A 42 18.99 -0.16 -9.65
N ASP A 43 20.08 0.59 -9.82
CA ASP A 43 21.31 0.14 -10.51
C ASP A 43 21.01 -0.51 -11.89
N GLY A 44 20.14 0.12 -12.67
CA GLY A 44 19.74 -0.36 -14.00
C GLY A 44 18.80 -1.56 -13.99
N LYS A 45 18.36 -2.05 -12.84
CA LYS A 45 17.35 -3.10 -12.68
C LYS A 45 15.99 -2.51 -12.39
N GLU A 46 14.97 -3.11 -12.98
CA GLU A 46 13.59 -2.66 -12.89
C GLU A 46 12.71 -3.74 -12.24
N GLU A 47 11.79 -3.33 -11.37
CA GLU A 47 10.77 -4.21 -10.80
C GLU A 47 9.46 -3.44 -10.64
N VAL A 48 8.37 -4.04 -11.12
CA VAL A 48 7.01 -3.51 -10.91
C VAL A 48 6.41 -4.15 -9.68
N ALA A 49 6.21 -3.34 -8.65
CA ALA A 49 5.64 -3.78 -7.37
C ALA A 49 4.62 -2.78 -6.85
N THR A 50 3.97 -3.09 -5.74
CA THR A 50 3.01 -2.20 -5.11
C THR A 50 3.71 -1.30 -4.08
N LEU A 51 3.73 0.01 -4.33
CA LEU A 51 4.03 0.99 -3.31
C LEU A 51 2.88 1.02 -2.31
N LYS A 52 3.18 0.78 -1.03
CA LYS A 52 2.21 0.84 0.05
C LYS A 52 2.58 1.95 1.02
N GLY A 53 1.98 3.12 0.82
CA GLY A 53 2.07 4.25 1.74
C GLY A 53 1.24 3.96 2.98
N VAL A 54 1.83 4.13 4.17
CA VAL A 54 1.21 3.80 5.45
C VAL A 54 1.38 4.92 6.46
N ASP A 55 0.40 5.11 7.33
CA ASP A 55 0.48 6.08 8.42
C ASP A 55 1.22 5.51 9.65
N ARG A 56 1.38 6.36 10.67
CA ARG A 56 2.10 6.03 11.92
C ARG A 56 1.48 4.88 12.71
N LEU A 57 0.20 4.56 12.47
CA LEU A 57 -0.54 3.55 13.21
C LEU A 57 -0.49 2.16 12.55
N TYR A 58 0.11 2.04 11.37
CA TYR A 58 0.13 0.81 10.59
C TYR A 58 0.69 -0.39 11.38
N ASP A 59 1.76 -0.20 12.13
CA ASP A 59 2.36 -1.26 12.95
C ASP A 59 1.43 -1.75 14.07
N GLN A 60 0.56 -0.88 14.61
CA GLN A 60 -0.42 -1.27 15.63
C GLN A 60 -1.50 -2.20 15.05
N VAL A 61 -1.82 -2.03 13.76
CA VAL A 61 -2.78 -2.88 13.04
C VAL A 61 -2.15 -4.21 12.65
N ASN A 62 -0.94 -4.19 12.06
CA ASN A 62 -0.35 -5.33 11.35
C ASN A 62 0.88 -5.94 12.01
N ASN A 63 1.44 -5.35 13.09
CA ASN A 63 2.67 -5.78 13.75
C ASN A 63 3.87 -5.96 12.78
N VAL A 64 3.96 -5.11 11.78
CA VAL A 64 4.89 -5.27 10.66
C VAL A 64 6.36 -5.15 11.07
N LYS A 65 6.67 -4.40 12.14
CA LYS A 65 8.05 -4.31 12.67
C LYS A 65 8.64 -5.65 13.10
N LYS A 66 7.79 -6.61 13.48
CA LYS A 66 8.23 -7.97 13.85
C LYS A 66 8.67 -8.81 12.66
N THR A 67 8.35 -8.38 11.44
CA THR A 67 8.68 -9.08 10.20
C THR A 67 9.98 -8.56 9.57
N LEU A 68 10.62 -7.57 10.18
CA LEU A 68 11.90 -7.05 9.69
C LEU A 68 12.97 -8.14 9.71
N PHE A 69 13.52 -8.42 8.55
CA PHE A 69 14.64 -9.33 8.33
C PHE A 69 15.97 -8.61 8.56
N ASN A 70 16.07 -7.34 8.07
CA ASN A 70 17.26 -6.52 8.22
C ASN A 70 16.89 -5.04 8.29
N GLY A 71 17.72 -4.23 8.95
CA GLY A 71 17.53 -2.78 9.03
C GLY A 71 16.48 -2.35 10.06
N GLN A 72 15.73 -1.30 9.74
CA GLN A 72 14.74 -0.70 10.62
C GLN A 72 13.46 -0.35 9.89
N TRP A 73 12.37 -0.11 10.65
CA TRP A 73 11.12 0.41 10.10
C TRP A 73 11.29 1.88 9.71
N LEU A 74 10.55 2.31 8.69
CA LEU A 74 10.55 3.68 8.20
C LEU A 74 10.12 4.68 9.30
N ARG A 75 10.64 5.90 9.21
CA ARG A 75 10.22 7.03 10.04
C ARG A 75 9.15 7.84 9.32
N PRO A 76 8.17 8.38 10.07
CA PRO A 76 7.16 9.28 9.50
C PRO A 76 7.79 10.52 8.85
N ASP A 77 7.10 11.05 7.85
CA ASP A 77 7.47 12.28 7.16
C ASP A 77 8.88 12.22 6.53
N THR A 78 9.28 11.05 6.00
CA THR A 78 10.58 10.84 5.36
C THR A 78 10.43 10.13 4.01
N TYR A 79 11.47 10.24 3.18
CA TYR A 79 11.62 9.48 1.92
C TYR A 79 12.25 8.11 2.13
N GLN A 80 11.98 7.47 3.26
CA GLN A 80 12.43 6.12 3.58
C GLN A 80 11.48 5.07 3.05
N THR A 81 12.04 3.89 2.74
CA THR A 81 11.26 2.73 2.32
C THR A 81 11.71 1.46 3.05
N VAL A 82 10.77 0.53 3.22
CA VAL A 82 11.02 -0.83 3.70
C VAL A 82 10.56 -1.79 2.62
N ILE A 83 11.45 -2.65 2.16
CA ILE A 83 11.31 -3.43 0.93
C ILE A 83 11.08 -4.89 1.29
N GLY A 84 10.23 -5.58 0.53
CA GLY A 84 10.07 -7.02 0.65
C GLY A 84 11.33 -7.75 0.19
N TYR A 85 11.68 -8.85 0.86
CA TYR A 85 12.89 -9.64 0.57
C TYR A 85 12.95 -10.06 -0.90
N GLY A 86 11.84 -10.54 -1.49
CA GLY A 86 11.80 -10.95 -2.90
C GLY A 86 12.06 -9.80 -3.88
N ILE A 87 11.61 -8.57 -3.56
CA ILE A 87 11.90 -7.39 -4.38
C ILE A 87 13.38 -6.99 -4.25
N SER A 88 13.94 -7.03 -3.03
CA SER A 88 15.36 -6.71 -2.80
C SER A 88 16.28 -7.65 -3.56
N GLU A 89 15.98 -8.95 -3.61
CA GLU A 89 16.71 -9.94 -4.40
C GLU A 89 16.67 -9.63 -5.90
N LYS A 90 15.48 -9.38 -6.46
CA LYS A 90 15.32 -9.06 -7.89
C LYS A 90 16.08 -7.80 -8.30
N LEU A 91 16.06 -6.78 -7.48
CA LEU A 91 16.79 -5.53 -7.70
C LEU A 91 18.30 -5.66 -7.35
N SER A 92 18.73 -6.74 -6.68
CA SER A 92 20.04 -6.88 -6.02
C SER A 92 20.33 -5.70 -5.09
N LEU A 93 19.33 -5.26 -4.36
CA LEU A 93 19.38 -4.08 -3.53
C LEU A 93 19.84 -4.44 -2.11
N GLY A 94 20.92 -3.82 -1.65
CA GLY A 94 21.37 -3.85 -0.26
C GLY A 94 21.10 -2.54 0.46
N LEU A 95 20.86 -2.60 1.79
CA LEU A 95 20.53 -1.40 2.59
C LEU A 95 21.67 -0.38 2.72
N PHE A 96 22.89 -0.78 2.45
CA PHE A 96 24.09 0.04 2.64
C PHE A 96 24.77 0.38 1.32
N ASP A 97 24.07 0.24 0.20
CA ASP A 97 24.55 0.72 -1.08
C ASP A 97 24.22 2.21 -1.22
N PHE A 98 25.22 3.06 -0.94
CA PHE A 98 25.10 4.51 -1.07
C PHE A 98 25.53 5.02 -2.47
N SER A 99 25.97 4.11 -3.34
CA SER A 99 26.42 4.45 -4.69
C SER A 99 25.24 4.58 -5.66
N ASN A 100 24.18 3.85 -5.39
CA ASN A 100 22.97 3.80 -6.22
C ASN A 100 21.75 4.30 -5.44
N GLN A 101 20.84 4.96 -6.13
CA GLN A 101 19.57 5.42 -5.55
C GLN A 101 18.43 4.51 -6.00
N LEU A 102 17.54 4.17 -5.08
CA LEU A 102 16.27 3.57 -5.43
C LEU A 102 15.32 4.65 -5.91
N GLU A 103 14.85 4.56 -7.14
CA GLU A 103 13.89 5.48 -7.71
C GLU A 103 12.52 4.84 -7.87
N ILE A 104 11.48 5.63 -7.66
CA ILE A 104 10.07 5.25 -7.87
C ILE A 104 9.52 6.07 -9.02
N TYR A 105 8.89 5.40 -9.99
CA TYR A 105 8.20 5.99 -11.12
C TYR A 105 6.73 5.66 -11.07
N VAL A 106 5.89 6.68 -11.04
CA VAL A 106 4.43 6.58 -11.00
C VAL A 106 3.85 7.25 -12.23
N PRO A 107 3.02 6.57 -13.05
CA PRO A 107 2.36 7.21 -14.17
C PRO A 107 1.52 8.40 -13.69
N LYS A 108 1.71 9.57 -14.30
CA LYS A 108 0.88 10.75 -14.00
C LYS A 108 -0.58 10.48 -14.34
N PRO A 109 -1.52 10.87 -13.48
CA PRO A 109 -2.92 10.85 -13.85
C PRO A 109 -3.18 11.86 -14.97
N GLY A 110 -3.73 11.43 -16.09
CA GLY A 110 -4.05 12.35 -17.18
C GLY A 110 -4.55 11.66 -18.43
N LYS A 111 -5.33 12.42 -19.21
CA LYS A 111 -5.77 12.07 -20.57
C LYS A 111 -5.15 13.09 -21.52
N GLY A 112 -4.07 12.77 -22.14
CA GLY A 112 -3.44 13.66 -23.11
C GLY A 112 -2.33 12.97 -23.89
N ALA A 113 -1.96 13.52 -25.06
CA ALA A 113 -0.76 13.09 -25.76
C ALA A 113 0.44 13.47 -24.90
N ILE A 114 1.28 12.47 -24.60
CA ILE A 114 2.55 12.67 -23.91
C ILE A 114 3.53 13.16 -24.98
N GLU A 115 3.88 14.44 -24.94
CA GLU A 115 4.84 15.03 -25.89
C GLU A 115 6.28 14.61 -25.55
N ASN A 116 6.55 14.36 -24.27
CA ASN A 116 7.88 13.96 -23.80
C ASN A 116 7.73 12.77 -22.81
N PRO A 117 8.39 11.61 -23.06
CA PRO A 117 8.29 10.45 -22.16
C PRO A 117 8.62 10.75 -20.69
N ASP A 118 9.54 11.68 -20.43
CA ASP A 118 9.91 12.09 -19.07
C ASP A 118 8.77 12.80 -18.33
N ASP A 119 7.84 13.40 -19.05
CA ASP A 119 6.67 14.08 -18.47
C ASP A 119 5.53 13.11 -18.11
N ALA A 120 5.65 11.86 -18.51
CA ALA A 120 4.64 10.82 -18.27
C ALA A 120 4.58 10.32 -16.82
N PHE A 121 5.63 10.57 -16.03
CA PHE A 121 5.80 9.99 -14.71
C PHE A 121 6.09 11.06 -13.66
N ASN A 122 5.51 10.87 -12.48
CA ASN A 122 6.05 11.43 -11.24
C ASN A 122 7.15 10.50 -10.76
N LYS A 123 8.29 11.06 -10.36
CA LYS A 123 9.42 10.26 -9.89
C LYS A 123 10.05 10.88 -8.65
N THR A 124 10.58 10.02 -7.79
CA THR A 124 11.37 10.43 -6.63
C THR A 124 12.41 9.38 -6.28
N SER A 125 13.49 9.82 -5.66
CA SER A 125 14.49 8.94 -5.05
C SER A 125 14.13 8.69 -3.59
N VAL A 126 14.30 7.46 -3.14
CA VAL A 126 14.00 7.03 -1.77
C VAL A 126 15.18 6.27 -1.17
N ILE A 127 15.20 6.19 0.16
CA ILE A 127 16.27 5.55 0.93
C ILE A 127 15.74 4.24 1.51
N PRO A 128 16.21 3.08 1.04
CA PRO A 128 15.91 1.81 1.66
C PRO A 128 16.53 1.73 3.06
N VAL A 129 15.70 1.55 4.08
CA VAL A 129 16.16 1.49 5.50
C VAL A 129 15.90 0.14 6.15
N GLY A 130 15.10 -0.72 5.52
CA GLY A 130 14.79 -2.05 6.02
C GLY A 130 14.34 -3.01 4.94
N ILE A 131 14.51 -4.29 5.22
CA ILE A 131 14.00 -5.41 4.43
C ILE A 131 13.11 -6.24 5.34
N TYR A 132 11.89 -6.58 4.91
CA TYR A 132 11.00 -7.47 5.64
C TYR A 132 10.87 -8.82 4.92
N ALA A 133 10.56 -9.87 5.70
CA ALA A 133 10.27 -11.21 5.20
C ALA A 133 9.05 -11.78 5.94
N ILE A 134 8.00 -12.12 5.20
CA ILE A 134 6.74 -12.67 5.72
C ILE A 134 6.39 -13.97 4.99
N SER A 135 6.27 -13.88 3.66
CA SER A 135 6.01 -14.97 2.76
C SER A 135 6.42 -14.57 1.35
N GLU A 136 6.72 -15.55 0.49
CA GLU A 136 7.17 -15.31 -0.89
C GLU A 136 6.24 -14.35 -1.66
N ASP A 137 4.92 -14.54 -1.54
CA ASP A 137 3.92 -13.69 -2.21
C ASP A 137 3.96 -12.24 -1.71
N LEU A 138 4.04 -12.03 -0.40
CA LEU A 138 4.05 -10.69 0.19
C LEU A 138 5.39 -9.99 0.00
N ASP A 139 6.49 -10.75 0.10
CA ASP A 139 7.86 -10.26 -0.01
C ASP A 139 8.19 -9.81 -1.44
N SER A 140 7.47 -10.33 -2.43
CA SER A 140 7.56 -9.93 -3.84
C SER A 140 6.52 -8.89 -4.25
N LYS A 141 5.65 -8.46 -3.33
CA LYS A 141 4.51 -7.60 -3.66
C LYS A 141 4.66 -6.16 -3.21
N TYR A 142 5.13 -5.91 -1.99
CA TYR A 142 5.05 -4.59 -1.38
C TYR A 142 6.41 -3.95 -1.11
N VAL A 143 6.46 -2.63 -1.38
CA VAL A 143 7.44 -1.70 -0.82
C VAL A 143 6.69 -0.68 0.03
N PHE A 144 7.02 -0.61 1.31
CA PHE A 144 6.39 0.32 2.25
C PHE A 144 7.06 1.70 2.19
N SER A 145 6.24 2.75 2.26
CA SER A 145 6.66 4.14 2.39
C SER A 145 5.80 4.87 3.41
N ASP A 146 6.19 6.10 3.75
CA ASP A 146 5.29 7.01 4.47
C ASP A 146 4.06 7.33 3.62
N LEU A 147 2.89 7.54 4.28
CA LEU A 147 1.63 7.87 3.61
C LEU A 147 1.75 9.17 2.81
N GLY A 148 2.42 10.18 3.37
CA GLY A 148 2.62 11.50 2.74
C GLY A 148 3.42 11.39 1.45
N LEU A 149 4.47 10.56 1.41
CA LEU A 149 5.24 10.30 0.20
C LEU A 149 4.37 9.68 -0.90
N ALA A 150 3.54 8.71 -0.56
CA ALA A 150 2.63 8.10 -1.54
C ALA A 150 1.57 9.10 -2.04
N GLN A 151 1.05 9.97 -1.16
CA GLN A 151 0.14 11.05 -1.56
C GLN A 151 0.80 12.04 -2.53
N GLU A 152 2.03 12.46 -2.25
CA GLU A 152 2.81 13.35 -3.11
C GLU A 152 3.00 12.75 -4.51
N LEU A 153 3.49 11.50 -4.59
CA LEU A 153 3.73 10.80 -5.85
C LEU A 153 2.48 10.62 -6.70
N LEU A 154 1.33 10.38 -6.07
CA LEU A 154 0.04 10.16 -6.73
C LEU A 154 -0.78 11.43 -6.92
N GLU A 155 -0.27 12.58 -6.49
CA GLU A 155 -0.99 13.87 -6.49
C GLU A 155 -2.31 13.79 -5.71
N TYR A 156 -2.33 13.01 -4.62
CA TYR A 156 -3.50 12.86 -3.76
C TYR A 156 -3.61 14.01 -2.76
N GLN A 157 -4.85 14.35 -2.43
CA GLN A 157 -5.13 15.30 -1.34
C GLN A 157 -4.83 14.66 0.03
N PRO A 158 -4.57 15.46 1.09
CA PRO A 158 -4.22 14.93 2.43
C PRO A 158 -5.27 13.98 3.04
N ASN A 159 -6.55 14.12 2.68
CA ASN A 159 -7.65 13.27 3.12
C ASN A 159 -8.04 12.18 2.13
N GLN A 160 -7.27 12.00 1.05
CA GLN A 160 -7.48 11.00 0.01
C GLN A 160 -6.60 9.78 0.26
N VAL A 161 -7.21 8.59 0.24
CA VAL A 161 -6.54 7.31 0.51
C VAL A 161 -7.05 6.20 -0.40
N SER A 162 -6.29 5.13 -0.57
CA SER A 162 -6.76 3.90 -1.25
C SER A 162 -7.56 3.01 -0.32
N GLY A 163 -7.28 3.06 0.98
CA GLY A 163 -7.95 2.20 1.94
C GLY A 163 -7.69 2.56 3.40
N ILE A 164 -8.38 1.82 4.25
CA ILE A 164 -8.19 1.83 5.70
C ILE A 164 -8.07 0.37 6.15
N GLU A 165 -7.06 0.06 6.92
CA GLU A 165 -6.93 -1.24 7.57
C GLU A 165 -7.27 -1.13 9.05
N LEU A 166 -8.06 -2.09 9.56
CA LEU A 166 -8.54 -2.09 10.94
C LEU A 166 -8.20 -3.41 11.63
N LYS A 167 -7.80 -3.30 12.89
CA LYS A 167 -7.62 -4.42 13.81
C LYS A 167 -8.81 -4.46 14.77
N LEU A 168 -9.48 -5.60 14.84
CA LEU A 168 -10.62 -5.79 15.72
C LEU A 168 -10.21 -6.39 17.07
N LYS A 169 -11.02 -6.14 18.10
CA LYS A 169 -10.94 -6.88 19.37
C LYS A 169 -11.33 -8.35 19.13
N PRO A 170 -10.80 -9.29 19.92
CA PRO A 170 -11.29 -10.65 19.90
C PRO A 170 -12.81 -10.73 20.13
N ASN A 171 -13.47 -11.63 19.43
CA ASN A 171 -14.92 -11.86 19.52
C ASN A 171 -15.82 -10.66 19.13
N THR A 172 -15.28 -9.72 18.35
CA THR A 172 -16.10 -8.65 17.74
C THR A 172 -16.91 -9.24 16.58
N ASP A 173 -18.16 -8.83 16.45
CA ASP A 173 -19.00 -9.17 15.30
C ASP A 173 -18.51 -8.41 14.05
N GLU A 174 -17.81 -9.14 13.16
CA GLU A 174 -17.26 -8.58 11.92
C GLU A 174 -18.35 -8.03 11.00
N GLU A 175 -19.52 -8.66 10.92
CA GLU A 175 -20.59 -8.22 10.02
C GLU A 175 -21.22 -6.92 10.51
N GLN A 176 -21.36 -6.76 11.82
CA GLN A 176 -21.81 -5.50 12.40
C GLN A 176 -20.81 -4.37 12.11
N ILE A 177 -19.50 -4.63 12.24
CA ILE A 177 -18.47 -3.65 11.93
C ILE A 177 -18.49 -3.29 10.44
N LYS A 178 -18.61 -4.25 9.53
CA LYS A 178 -18.72 -4.01 8.09
C LYS A 178 -19.92 -3.11 7.76
N THR A 179 -21.10 -3.45 8.27
CA THR A 179 -22.32 -2.66 8.06
C THR A 179 -22.16 -1.23 8.55
N THR A 180 -21.53 -1.05 9.71
CA THR A 180 -21.25 0.27 10.28
C THR A 180 -20.27 1.07 9.39
N LEU A 181 -19.20 0.44 8.92
CA LEU A 181 -18.22 1.07 8.01
C LEU A 181 -18.87 1.48 6.69
N GLU A 182 -19.67 0.60 6.08
CA GLU A 182 -20.40 0.91 4.85
C GLU A 182 -21.36 2.10 5.04
N SER A 183 -22.04 2.16 6.17
CA SER A 183 -22.91 3.28 6.54
C SER A 183 -22.12 4.59 6.71
N ILE A 184 -20.98 4.57 7.42
CA ILE A 184 -20.12 5.76 7.61
C ILE A 184 -19.71 6.36 6.25
N PHE A 185 -19.43 5.52 5.26
CA PHE A 185 -19.01 5.92 3.92
C PHE A 185 -20.14 5.96 2.89
N ASN A 186 -21.40 5.97 3.33
CA ASN A 186 -22.59 6.04 2.45
C ASN A 186 -22.58 4.95 1.36
N HIS A 187 -22.18 3.74 1.71
CA HIS A 187 -22.06 2.57 0.81
C HIS A 187 -21.14 2.78 -0.43
N LYS A 188 -20.18 3.69 -0.32
CA LYS A 188 -19.18 3.94 -1.37
C LYS A 188 -17.88 3.15 -1.17
N VAL A 189 -17.83 2.31 -0.15
CA VAL A 189 -16.67 1.46 0.16
C VAL A 189 -17.07 0.00 0.20
N THR A 190 -16.08 -0.86 -0.01
CA THR A 190 -16.16 -2.30 0.16
C THR A 190 -15.29 -2.69 1.34
N VAL A 191 -15.82 -3.54 2.23
CA VAL A 191 -15.11 -4.02 3.42
C VAL A 191 -14.86 -5.51 3.28
N LYS A 192 -13.58 -5.91 3.33
CA LYS A 192 -13.16 -7.31 3.23
C LYS A 192 -12.37 -7.73 4.46
N ASN A 193 -12.59 -8.96 4.91
CA ASN A 193 -11.74 -9.59 5.91
C ASN A 193 -10.51 -10.27 5.26
N ARG A 194 -9.62 -10.83 6.09
CA ARG A 194 -8.37 -11.44 5.62
C ARG A 194 -8.62 -12.64 4.67
N ALA A 195 -9.61 -13.47 4.96
CA ALA A 195 -9.94 -14.60 4.10
C ALA A 195 -10.40 -14.13 2.71
N GLN A 196 -11.31 -13.13 2.66
CA GLN A 196 -11.78 -12.54 1.41
C GLN A 196 -10.69 -11.85 0.60
N LEU A 197 -9.70 -11.25 1.26
CA LEU A 197 -8.53 -10.66 0.60
C LEU A 197 -7.65 -11.73 -0.03
N ASN A 198 -7.43 -12.85 0.66
CA ASN A 198 -6.67 -13.98 0.13
C ASN A 198 -7.38 -14.62 -1.06
N ASP A 199 -8.69 -14.85 -0.98
CA ASP A 199 -9.49 -15.37 -2.11
C ASP A 199 -9.41 -14.47 -3.35
N SER A 200 -9.43 -13.15 -3.15
CA SER A 200 -9.29 -12.20 -4.25
C SER A 200 -7.90 -12.25 -4.89
N LEU A 201 -6.85 -12.45 -4.09
CA LEU A 201 -5.49 -12.63 -4.57
C LEU A 201 -5.36 -13.91 -5.40
N TYR A 202 -5.87 -15.06 -4.91
CA TYR A 202 -5.85 -16.32 -5.64
C TYR A 202 -6.63 -16.23 -6.96
N LYS A 203 -7.77 -15.57 -6.98
CA LYS A 203 -8.55 -15.36 -8.21
C LYS A 203 -7.78 -14.51 -9.23
N MET A 204 -7.10 -13.46 -8.78
CA MET A 204 -6.29 -12.60 -9.65
C MET A 204 -5.11 -13.37 -10.27
N LEU A 205 -4.37 -14.13 -9.47
CA LEU A 205 -3.25 -14.97 -9.92
C LEU A 205 -3.71 -16.03 -10.93
N ASN A 206 -4.86 -16.67 -10.71
CA ASN A 206 -5.42 -17.64 -11.64
C ASN A 206 -5.84 -17.01 -12.96
N THR A 207 -6.34 -15.78 -12.96
CA THR A 207 -6.73 -15.04 -14.18
C THR A 207 -5.50 -14.63 -14.99
N GLU A 208 -4.44 -14.19 -14.36
CA GLU A 208 -3.18 -13.85 -15.02
C GLU A 208 -2.53 -15.10 -15.65
N ASN A 209 -2.52 -16.23 -14.95
CA ASN A 209 -2.01 -17.50 -15.48
C ASN A 209 -2.82 -18.00 -16.69
N THR A 210 -4.14 -17.78 -16.72
CA THR A 210 -4.99 -18.17 -17.84
C THR A 210 -4.74 -17.31 -19.09
N ALA A 211 -4.42 -16.02 -18.90
CA ALA A 211 -4.11 -15.11 -20.00
C ALA A 211 -2.78 -15.45 -20.70
N VAL A 212 -1.80 -16.02 -19.97
CA VAL A 212 -0.50 -16.43 -20.53
C VAL A 212 -0.59 -17.68 -21.43
N TYR A 213 -1.62 -18.52 -21.26
CA TYR A 213 -1.83 -19.71 -22.08
C TYR A 213 -2.63 -19.47 -23.38
N LEU A 214 -3.03 -18.23 -23.68
CA LEU A 214 -3.83 -17.85 -24.86
C LEU A 214 -3.05 -17.05 -25.93
N ILE A 215 -1.72 -17.04 -25.85
CA ILE A 215 -0.85 -16.43 -26.86
C ILE A 215 -0.04 -17.48 -27.61
#